data_2a1d4210d118f6111e16a80409d60186
#
_entry.id   2a1d4210d118f6111e16a80409d60186
#
_cell.length_a   1.000
_cell.length_b   1.000
_cell.length_c   1.000
_cell.angle_alpha   90.00
_cell.angle_beta   90.00
_cell.angle_gamma   90.00
#
_symmetry.space_group_name_H-M   'P 1'
#
loop_
_entity.id
_entity.type
_entity.pdbx_description
1 polymer ?
#
loop_
_entity_poly.entity_id
_entity_poly.type
_entity_poly.pdbx_seq_one_letter_code
_entity_poly.pdbx_strand_id
1 'polypeptide(L)'
;MIKIIIFVRLNIFIMSIKGLISVYGRWISAAAAAVMIGSCSTFPEDDLYPDISHNDRNGSERYPDRNSEDSRNNVFIVYSMGYNNLSYDLNEDIDEMLSGYVPSFHMKDDAVLIFNHSTVRNSSNYKTKTSPVLYKAYRAGDGELIRDTLVVYPEGSVGASKEMFGKVLTYIKENFPAEHYGMLVSSHATGWAPRMYCYNPPDKSSSHYYGSQQKEFRPLEKYTDERPLTRSIGAHFNGSASNMDEIELQDFADAIPFHLDYLLFDCCFMGGVEVAYQLKDKCDRICFSQTEILSGGMDYKYLLSHLLERETPDLGAIALDYYNMYANEVSENLRSATVSVVDCRKTEKLASIIARYADDIYYLGKSYTRNSVQRYFQSRYSEEHGIFFDLEHILVKSFATEEDLAELRKALDECIECKYATETFLTNLEIQHHSGLSMYLPDIEREILNDYYKTLEWNKATGIIPDKE
;
A
#
# COMPACT_ATOMS: atom_id res chain seq x y z
N MET A 1 38.62 43.74 34.92
CA MET A 1 38.17 44.39 33.64
C MET A 1 38.39 43.53 32.42
N ILE A 2 39.47 42.78 32.29
CA ILE A 2 39.79 41.95 31.11
C ILE A 2 38.83 40.72 30.96
N LYS A 3 38.38 40.09 32.05
CA LYS A 3 37.46 38.94 32.00
C LYS A 3 36.04 39.32 31.51
N ILE A 4 35.58 40.54 31.79
CA ILE A 4 34.24 41.01 31.36
C ILE A 4 34.24 41.32 29.86
N ILE A 5 35.32 41.86 29.32
CA ILE A 5 35.46 42.15 27.88
C ILE A 5 35.52 40.90 27.04
N ILE A 6 36.16 39.80 27.52
CA ILE A 6 36.22 38.53 26.84
C ILE A 6 34.81 37.87 26.82
N PHE A 7 34.07 37.96 27.92
CA PHE A 7 32.71 37.38 28.01
C PHE A 7 31.72 38.08 27.11
N VAL A 8 31.78 39.42 27.02
CA VAL A 8 30.91 40.21 26.12
C VAL A 8 31.28 39.96 24.65
N ARG A 9 32.56 39.86 24.28
CA ARG A 9 32.96 39.51 22.92
C ARG A 9 32.60 38.09 22.53
N LEU A 10 32.67 37.13 23.45
CA LEU A 10 32.26 35.75 23.18
C LEU A 10 30.75 35.63 23.00
N ASN A 11 29.95 36.33 23.80
CA ASN A 11 28.47 36.34 23.64
C ASN A 11 28.01 37.05 22.35
N ILE A 12 28.69 38.13 21.94
CA ILE A 12 28.41 38.80 20.66
C ILE A 12 28.79 37.88 19.50
N PHE A 13 29.88 37.14 19.60
CA PHE A 13 30.29 36.17 18.58
C PHE A 13 29.35 34.97 18.50
N ILE A 14 28.84 34.44 19.63
CA ILE A 14 27.87 33.36 19.68
C ILE A 14 26.50 33.83 19.16
N MET A 15 26.08 35.07 19.47
CA MET A 15 24.85 35.64 18.89
C MET A 15 24.98 35.87 17.39
N SER A 16 26.18 36.27 16.90
CA SER A 16 26.42 36.40 15.45
C SER A 16 26.42 35.08 14.72
N ILE A 17 26.97 34.00 15.33
CA ILE A 17 26.92 32.65 14.75
C ILE A 17 25.48 32.10 14.74
N LYS A 18 24.71 32.28 15.83
CA LYS A 18 23.30 31.86 15.85
C LYS A 18 22.44 32.64 14.84
N GLY A 19 22.74 33.92 14.63
CA GLY A 19 22.09 34.73 13.58
C GLY A 19 22.46 34.24 12.18
N LEU A 20 23.72 33.91 11.94
CA LEU A 20 24.18 33.34 10.67
C LEU A 20 23.59 31.96 10.40
N ILE A 21 23.54 31.08 11.40
CA ILE A 21 22.94 29.75 11.26
C ILE A 21 21.41 29.88 11.01
N SER A 22 20.73 30.83 11.66
CA SER A 22 19.31 31.10 11.40
C SER A 22 19.07 31.68 10.00
N VAL A 23 19.96 32.53 9.49
CA VAL A 23 19.86 33.11 8.14
C VAL A 23 20.27 32.07 7.09
N TYR A 24 21.36 31.34 7.30
CA TYR A 24 21.80 30.28 6.37
C TYR A 24 20.86 29.07 6.40
N GLY A 25 20.33 28.67 7.56
CA GLY A 25 19.32 27.61 7.65
C GLY A 25 18.03 27.97 6.91
N ARG A 26 17.60 29.25 6.95
CA ARG A 26 16.46 29.72 6.15
C ARG A 26 16.75 29.80 4.66
N TRP A 27 18.00 30.16 4.29
CA TRP A 27 18.43 30.20 2.89
C TRP A 27 18.64 28.79 2.31
N ILE A 28 19.12 27.84 3.10
CA ILE A 28 19.22 26.43 2.68
C ILE A 28 17.81 25.83 2.51
N SER A 29 16.88 26.12 3.40
CA SER A 29 15.49 25.70 3.26
C SER A 29 14.79 26.39 2.08
N ALA A 30 15.08 27.68 1.84
CA ALA A 30 14.55 28.42 0.68
C ALA A 30 15.25 28.01 -0.62
N ALA A 31 16.53 27.66 -0.60
CA ALA A 31 17.27 27.15 -1.75
C ALA A 31 16.85 25.70 -2.07
N ALA A 32 16.60 24.85 -1.08
CA ALA A 32 16.05 23.51 -1.29
C ALA A 32 14.61 23.59 -1.82
N ALA A 33 13.78 24.50 -1.30
CA ALA A 33 12.46 24.76 -1.86
C ALA A 33 12.51 25.39 -3.26
N ALA A 34 13.49 26.26 -3.54
CA ALA A 34 13.68 26.86 -4.86
C ALA A 34 14.30 25.89 -5.87
N VAL A 35 15.15 24.94 -5.43
CA VAL A 35 15.66 23.85 -6.27
C VAL A 35 14.55 22.85 -6.59
N MET A 36 13.65 22.58 -5.64
CA MET A 36 12.48 21.74 -5.91
C MET A 36 11.43 22.44 -6.81
N ILE A 37 11.39 23.77 -6.82
CA ILE A 37 10.54 24.54 -7.75
C ILE A 37 11.25 24.80 -9.10
N GLY A 38 12.57 24.83 -9.12
CA GLY A 38 13.39 25.13 -10.31
C GLY A 38 13.78 23.94 -11.17
N SER A 39 13.68 22.70 -10.65
CA SER A 39 13.89 21.48 -11.44
C SER A 39 12.66 21.07 -12.26
N CYS A 40 11.56 21.78 -12.14
CA CYS A 40 10.32 21.54 -12.89
C CYS A 40 10.29 22.13 -14.32
N SER A 41 11.36 22.69 -14.84
CA SER A 41 11.23 23.49 -16.07
C SER A 41 12.05 23.05 -17.28
N THR A 42 12.73 21.90 -17.25
CA THR A 42 13.57 21.52 -18.40
C THR A 42 13.62 20.02 -18.70
N PHE A 43 12.51 19.31 -18.58
CA PHE A 43 12.38 18.03 -19.27
C PHE A 43 11.47 18.23 -20.49
N PRO A 44 11.86 17.76 -21.67
CA PRO A 44 11.00 17.81 -22.86
C PRO A 44 9.69 17.05 -22.56
N GLU A 45 8.56 17.62 -22.95
CA GLU A 45 7.23 17.01 -22.84
C GLU A 45 7.10 15.68 -23.60
N ASP A 46 8.10 15.30 -24.39
CA ASP A 46 8.03 14.21 -25.36
C ASP A 46 8.45 12.82 -24.82
N ASP A 47 9.04 12.72 -23.60
CA ASP A 47 9.66 11.46 -23.17
C ASP A 47 8.77 10.53 -22.33
N LEU A 48 7.57 10.94 -21.92
CA LEU A 48 6.67 10.11 -21.12
C LEU A 48 5.47 9.53 -21.86
N TYR A 49 5.15 10.08 -22.99
CA TYR A 49 4.21 9.50 -23.94
C TYR A 49 4.87 9.54 -25.30
N PRO A 50 5.35 8.40 -25.81
CA PRO A 50 5.78 8.36 -27.20
C PRO A 50 4.60 8.83 -28.04
N ASP A 51 4.87 9.84 -28.85
CA ASP A 51 3.94 10.39 -29.85
C ASP A 51 3.38 9.22 -30.65
N ILE A 52 2.06 8.95 -30.52
CA ILE A 52 1.39 7.90 -31.28
C ILE A 52 1.20 8.43 -32.72
N SER A 53 2.27 8.82 -33.34
CA SER A 53 2.31 8.88 -34.79
C SER A 53 2.66 7.50 -35.29
N HIS A 54 1.73 6.86 -35.96
CA HIS A 54 1.95 5.65 -36.75
C HIS A 54 3.16 5.84 -37.67
N ASN A 55 4.35 5.53 -37.20
CA ASN A 55 5.49 5.29 -38.04
C ASN A 55 5.68 3.78 -38.09
N ASP A 56 5.16 3.21 -39.18
CA ASP A 56 5.57 1.91 -39.68
C ASP A 56 7.10 1.86 -39.78
N ARG A 57 7.78 1.52 -38.71
CA ARG A 57 9.13 0.99 -38.80
C ARG A 57 8.97 -0.49 -39.12
N ASN A 58 9.12 -0.78 -40.40
CA ASN A 58 9.43 -2.10 -40.91
C ASN A 58 10.71 -2.62 -40.24
N GLY A 59 10.57 -3.26 -39.10
CA GLY A 59 11.55 -4.08 -38.47
C GLY A 59 10.76 -5.27 -37.94
N SER A 60 10.76 -6.36 -38.67
CA SER A 60 10.05 -7.58 -38.39
C SER A 60 10.68 -8.38 -37.24
N GLU A 61 10.59 -7.89 -36.03
CA GLU A 61 10.61 -8.74 -34.87
C GLU A 61 9.29 -8.55 -34.12
N ARG A 62 8.21 -9.05 -34.74
CA ARG A 62 6.94 -9.29 -34.03
C ARG A 62 7.20 -10.32 -32.94
N TYR A 63 6.60 -10.12 -31.78
CA TYR A 63 6.45 -11.14 -30.77
C TYR A 63 6.17 -12.50 -31.42
N PRO A 64 6.80 -13.59 -30.96
CA PRO A 64 6.57 -14.90 -31.53
C PRO A 64 5.07 -15.17 -31.60
N ASP A 65 4.62 -15.71 -32.71
CA ASP A 65 3.25 -16.11 -32.94
C ASP A 65 2.73 -16.91 -31.72
N ARG A 66 1.47 -16.71 -31.38
CA ARG A 66 0.72 -17.30 -30.27
C ARG A 66 0.69 -18.82 -30.29
N ASN A 67 1.80 -19.51 -30.36
CA ASN A 67 1.88 -20.95 -30.22
C ASN A 67 2.43 -21.28 -28.84
N SER A 68 1.60 -21.82 -28.07
CA SER A 68 1.50 -22.38 -26.74
C SER A 68 2.70 -23.16 -26.15
N GLU A 69 3.92 -23.00 -26.59
CA GLU A 69 5.09 -23.67 -26.06
C GLU A 69 6.09 -22.74 -25.33
N ASP A 70 5.82 -21.44 -25.26
CA ASP A 70 6.66 -20.45 -24.54
C ASP A 70 5.93 -19.93 -23.31
N SER A 71 5.67 -20.77 -22.31
CA SER A 71 5.36 -20.28 -20.95
C SER A 71 6.61 -19.56 -20.42
N ARG A 72 6.43 -18.38 -19.86
CA ARG A 72 7.50 -17.66 -19.18
C ARG A 72 7.69 -18.27 -17.79
N ASN A 73 8.89 -18.21 -17.23
CA ASN A 73 9.08 -18.67 -15.86
C ASN A 73 8.41 -17.68 -14.90
N ASN A 74 8.70 -16.38 -15.03
CA ASN A 74 8.19 -15.38 -14.12
C ASN A 74 7.55 -14.18 -14.85
N VAL A 75 6.39 -13.77 -14.39
CA VAL A 75 5.77 -12.48 -14.75
C VAL A 75 5.60 -11.64 -13.50
N PHE A 76 6.31 -10.52 -13.44
CA PHE A 76 6.12 -9.53 -12.39
C PHE A 76 5.26 -8.39 -12.90
N ILE A 77 4.21 -8.06 -12.17
CA ILE A 77 3.20 -7.08 -12.52
C ILE A 77 3.27 -5.92 -11.54
N VAL A 78 3.44 -4.70 -12.01
CA VAL A 78 3.19 -3.49 -11.24
C VAL A 78 1.82 -2.95 -11.62
N TYR A 79 0.94 -2.81 -10.64
CA TYR A 79 -0.36 -2.18 -10.83
C TYR A 79 -0.41 -0.86 -10.04
N SER A 80 -0.04 0.25 -10.72
CA SER A 80 0.05 1.58 -10.13
C SER A 80 -1.21 2.39 -10.39
N MET A 81 -1.97 2.70 -9.32
CA MET A 81 -3.21 3.49 -9.35
C MET A 81 -2.94 4.91 -8.86
N GLY A 82 -2.21 5.69 -9.65
CA GLY A 82 -1.72 7.02 -9.30
C GLY A 82 -2.59 8.18 -9.80
N TYR A 83 -3.82 7.96 -10.28
CA TYR A 83 -4.69 9.07 -10.66
C TYR A 83 -5.28 9.77 -9.42
N ASN A 84 -4.37 10.22 -8.54
CA ASN A 84 -4.63 10.86 -7.26
C ASN A 84 -3.43 11.75 -6.85
N ASN A 85 -3.36 12.18 -5.60
CA ASN A 85 -2.27 13.03 -5.10
C ASN A 85 -0.91 12.34 -4.96
N LEU A 86 -0.83 11.01 -5.08
CA LEU A 86 0.43 10.26 -5.10
C LEU A 86 1.00 10.11 -6.52
N SER A 87 0.39 10.73 -7.52
CA SER A 87 0.77 10.53 -8.93
C SER A 87 2.25 10.77 -9.21
N TYR A 88 2.85 11.77 -8.57
CA TYR A 88 4.27 12.06 -8.71
C TYR A 88 5.12 10.98 -8.05
N ASP A 89 4.84 10.66 -6.79
CA ASP A 89 5.61 9.71 -6.01
C ASP A 89 5.61 8.32 -6.67
N LEU A 90 4.43 7.83 -7.09
CA LEU A 90 4.31 6.52 -7.73
C LEU A 90 5.00 6.44 -9.12
N ASN A 91 5.15 7.55 -9.83
CA ASN A 91 5.96 7.57 -11.06
C ASN A 91 7.46 7.53 -10.73
N GLU A 92 7.92 8.27 -9.71
CA GLU A 92 9.31 8.21 -9.24
C GLU A 92 9.66 6.80 -8.76
N ASP A 93 8.76 6.11 -8.05
CA ASP A 93 8.93 4.72 -7.60
C ASP A 93 9.14 3.76 -8.78
N ILE A 94 8.34 3.91 -9.85
CA ILE A 94 8.50 3.14 -11.08
C ILE A 94 9.86 3.46 -11.73
N ASP A 95 10.26 4.72 -11.81
CA ASP A 95 11.52 5.15 -12.40
C ASP A 95 12.71 4.64 -11.57
N GLU A 96 12.62 4.68 -10.24
CA GLU A 96 13.62 4.10 -9.34
C GLU A 96 13.75 2.59 -9.55
N MET A 97 12.64 1.85 -9.57
CA MET A 97 12.63 0.41 -9.83
C MET A 97 13.33 0.07 -11.15
N LEU A 98 13.01 0.79 -12.21
CA LEU A 98 13.58 0.58 -13.53
C LEU A 98 15.02 1.09 -13.67
N SER A 99 15.52 1.89 -12.73
CA SER A 99 16.93 2.27 -12.65
C SER A 99 17.82 1.12 -12.16
N GLY A 100 17.24 0.17 -11.40
CA GLY A 100 17.91 -1.02 -10.91
C GLY A 100 18.03 -2.14 -11.93
N TYR A 101 17.93 -3.39 -11.45
CA TYR A 101 17.88 -4.56 -12.32
C TYR A 101 16.60 -4.58 -13.14
N VAL A 102 16.71 -4.85 -14.43
CA VAL A 102 15.58 -5.09 -15.33
C VAL A 102 15.99 -6.23 -16.29
N PRO A 103 15.16 -7.27 -16.48
CA PRO A 103 15.48 -8.37 -17.37
C PRO A 103 15.82 -7.89 -18.78
N SER A 104 16.77 -8.57 -19.46
CA SER A 104 17.10 -8.25 -20.84
C SER A 104 16.06 -8.82 -21.82
N PHE A 105 15.96 -8.24 -23.00
CA PHE A 105 15.06 -8.72 -24.07
C PHE A 105 15.28 -10.20 -24.42
N HIS A 106 16.51 -10.70 -24.31
CA HIS A 106 16.88 -12.07 -24.62
C HIS A 106 16.52 -13.06 -23.49
N MET A 107 16.21 -12.59 -22.29
CA MET A 107 15.67 -13.43 -21.24
C MET A 107 14.18 -13.67 -21.57
N LYS A 108 13.93 -14.74 -22.31
CA LYS A 108 12.56 -15.13 -22.69
C LYS A 108 11.72 -15.52 -21.50
N ASP A 109 12.37 -15.83 -20.37
CA ASP A 109 11.77 -16.47 -19.23
C ASP A 109 11.08 -15.49 -18.26
N ASP A 110 11.49 -14.20 -18.25
CA ASP A 110 10.98 -13.20 -17.31
C ASP A 110 10.35 -11.99 -18.03
N ALA A 111 9.26 -11.48 -17.46
CA ALA A 111 8.63 -10.24 -17.94
C ALA A 111 8.27 -9.29 -16.79
N VAL A 112 8.59 -8.01 -16.95
CA VAL A 112 8.14 -6.92 -16.10
C VAL A 112 7.05 -6.16 -16.84
N LEU A 113 5.81 -6.22 -16.33
CA LEU A 113 4.63 -5.59 -16.91
C LEU A 113 4.11 -4.51 -15.96
N ILE A 114 3.94 -3.30 -16.47
CA ILE A 114 3.57 -2.16 -15.66
C ILE A 114 2.28 -1.55 -16.20
N PHE A 115 1.20 -1.67 -15.42
CA PHE A 115 0.03 -0.83 -15.58
C PHE A 115 0.24 0.45 -14.78
N ASN A 116 0.19 1.59 -15.46
CA ASN A 116 0.31 2.90 -14.84
C ASN A 116 -0.88 3.78 -15.22
N HIS A 117 -1.55 4.31 -14.20
CA HIS A 117 -2.56 5.34 -14.38
C HIS A 117 -2.22 6.52 -13.48
N SER A 118 -1.72 7.59 -14.06
CA SER A 118 -1.29 8.79 -13.36
C SER A 118 -2.02 10.04 -13.87
N THR A 119 -1.93 11.14 -13.12
CA THR A 119 -2.39 12.46 -13.57
C THR A 119 -1.41 13.02 -14.62
N VAL A 120 -1.80 14.09 -15.28
CA VAL A 120 -0.85 14.87 -16.09
C VAL A 120 0.31 15.33 -15.20
N ARG A 121 1.52 15.08 -15.64
CA ARG A 121 2.76 15.34 -14.90
C ARG A 121 2.75 16.72 -14.23
N ASN A 122 3.05 16.74 -12.93
CA ASN A 122 3.17 17.94 -12.09
C ASN A 122 1.90 18.79 -11.95
N SER A 123 0.75 18.26 -12.29
CA SER A 123 -0.50 18.98 -12.20
C SER A 123 -1.37 18.41 -11.09
N SER A 124 -1.62 19.17 -10.04
CA SER A 124 -2.75 18.95 -9.14
C SER A 124 -4.10 19.20 -9.85
N ASN A 125 -4.09 19.34 -11.15
CA ASN A 125 -5.28 19.58 -11.96
C ASN A 125 -5.88 18.25 -12.41
N TYR A 126 -6.67 17.63 -11.55
CA TYR A 126 -7.44 16.43 -11.82
C TYR A 126 -8.59 16.64 -12.84
N LYS A 127 -8.69 17.80 -13.48
CA LYS A 127 -9.70 18.07 -14.51
C LYS A 127 -9.30 17.50 -15.86
N THR A 128 -8.02 17.27 -16.09
CA THR A 128 -7.52 16.66 -17.32
C THR A 128 -7.54 15.14 -17.16
N LYS A 129 -8.40 14.49 -17.90
CA LYS A 129 -8.44 13.03 -17.98
C LYS A 129 -7.17 12.52 -18.66
N THR A 130 -6.68 11.39 -18.20
CA THR A 130 -5.54 10.69 -18.79
C THR A 130 -5.93 9.27 -19.19
N SER A 131 -5.14 8.67 -20.06
CA SER A 131 -5.29 7.29 -20.48
C SER A 131 -4.38 6.39 -19.64
N PRO A 132 -4.90 5.36 -18.96
CA PRO A 132 -4.04 4.35 -18.36
C PRO A 132 -3.26 3.59 -19.45
N VAL A 133 -2.04 3.19 -19.11
CA VAL A 133 -1.15 2.49 -20.04
C VAL A 133 -0.66 1.19 -19.41
N LEU A 134 -0.66 0.12 -20.17
CA LEU A 134 0.07 -1.12 -19.87
C LEU A 134 1.28 -1.22 -20.79
N TYR A 135 2.47 -1.35 -20.24
CA TYR A 135 3.70 -1.52 -21.00
C TYR A 135 4.59 -2.61 -20.40
N LYS A 136 5.48 -3.17 -21.22
CA LYS A 136 6.54 -4.08 -20.83
C LYS A 136 7.84 -3.29 -20.68
N ALA A 137 8.57 -3.50 -19.60
CA ALA A 137 9.91 -2.95 -19.41
C ALA A 137 10.98 -4.01 -19.55
N TYR A 138 12.06 -3.70 -20.29
CA TYR A 138 13.20 -4.61 -20.47
C TYR A 138 14.46 -3.84 -20.91
N ARG A 139 15.64 -4.47 -20.76
CA ARG A 139 16.89 -3.94 -21.30
C ARG A 139 17.11 -4.48 -22.71
N ALA A 140 17.36 -3.59 -23.67
CA ALA A 140 17.80 -3.95 -25.01
C ALA A 140 19.23 -4.51 -25.00
N GLY A 141 19.69 -5.06 -26.14
CA GLY A 141 21.00 -5.69 -26.25
C GLY A 141 22.19 -4.76 -26.02
N ASP A 142 22.02 -3.47 -26.16
CA ASP A 142 22.98 -2.40 -25.84
C ASP A 142 22.85 -1.88 -24.38
N GLY A 143 21.90 -2.42 -23.60
CA GLY A 143 21.62 -2.04 -22.21
C GLY A 143 20.64 -0.88 -22.05
N GLU A 144 20.10 -0.33 -23.16
CA GLU A 144 19.07 0.70 -23.11
C GLU A 144 17.79 0.17 -22.44
N LEU A 145 17.18 0.97 -21.56
CA LEU A 145 15.88 0.65 -20.97
C LEU A 145 14.77 0.94 -21.97
N ILE A 146 14.01 -0.07 -22.31
CA ILE A 146 12.86 0.04 -23.22
C ILE A 146 11.57 -0.08 -22.39
N ARG A 147 10.62 0.83 -22.65
CA ARG A 147 9.23 0.77 -22.18
C ARG A 147 8.33 0.55 -23.41
N ASP A 148 8.03 -0.70 -23.68
CA ASP A 148 7.25 -1.10 -24.86
C ASP A 148 5.76 -1.09 -24.52
N THR A 149 5.03 -0.15 -25.11
CA THR A 149 3.60 0.03 -24.85
C THR A 149 2.78 -1.09 -25.47
N LEU A 150 2.08 -1.84 -24.64
CA LEU A 150 1.22 -2.95 -25.03
C LEU A 150 -0.22 -2.51 -25.27
N VAL A 151 -0.77 -1.70 -24.36
CA VAL A 151 -2.15 -1.23 -24.41
C VAL A 151 -2.25 0.19 -23.87
N VAL A 152 -2.91 1.05 -24.61
CA VAL A 152 -3.40 2.35 -24.13
C VAL A 152 -4.90 2.24 -23.93
N TYR A 153 -5.35 2.39 -22.70
CA TYR A 153 -6.79 2.32 -22.38
C TYR A 153 -7.46 3.66 -22.68
N PRO A 154 -8.79 3.67 -22.91
CA PRO A 154 -9.50 4.91 -23.21
C PRO A 154 -9.30 5.98 -22.14
N GLU A 155 -9.21 7.22 -22.57
CA GLU A 155 -9.17 8.39 -21.69
C GLU A 155 -10.37 8.38 -20.71
N GLY A 156 -10.09 8.64 -19.44
CA GLY A 156 -11.09 8.61 -18.38
C GLY A 156 -11.49 7.21 -17.92
N SER A 157 -10.77 6.17 -18.34
CA SER A 157 -10.88 4.86 -17.68
C SER A 157 -10.48 4.97 -16.20
N VAL A 158 -11.15 4.21 -15.35
CA VAL A 158 -10.91 4.22 -13.89
C VAL A 158 -9.95 3.09 -13.54
N GLY A 159 -8.69 3.44 -13.24
CA GLY A 159 -7.65 2.46 -12.86
C GLY A 159 -7.98 1.72 -11.56
N ALA A 160 -8.57 2.41 -10.58
CA ALA A 160 -9.01 1.83 -9.31
C ALA A 160 -10.47 1.32 -9.43
N SER A 161 -10.70 0.35 -10.32
CA SER A 161 -12.00 -0.33 -10.45
C SER A 161 -11.80 -1.83 -10.67
N LYS A 162 -12.74 -2.65 -10.16
CA LYS A 162 -12.76 -4.10 -10.38
C LYS A 162 -12.66 -4.44 -11.88
N GLU A 163 -13.39 -3.71 -12.70
CA GLU A 163 -13.48 -3.95 -14.14
C GLU A 163 -12.14 -3.71 -14.82
N MET A 164 -11.45 -2.59 -14.52
CA MET A 164 -10.15 -2.30 -15.13
C MET A 164 -9.09 -3.25 -14.61
N PHE A 165 -9.06 -3.50 -13.30
CA PHE A 165 -8.13 -4.43 -12.68
C PHE A 165 -8.26 -5.83 -13.30
N GLY A 166 -9.47 -6.38 -13.34
CA GLY A 166 -9.73 -7.68 -13.97
C GLY A 166 -9.41 -7.71 -15.45
N LYS A 167 -9.71 -6.63 -16.20
CA LYS A 167 -9.39 -6.52 -17.63
C LYS A 167 -7.90 -6.55 -17.91
N VAL A 168 -7.11 -5.81 -17.13
CA VAL A 168 -5.64 -5.78 -17.26
C VAL A 168 -5.05 -7.15 -16.94
N LEU A 169 -5.45 -7.77 -15.84
CA LEU A 169 -4.94 -9.08 -15.43
C LEU A 169 -5.36 -10.19 -16.40
N THR A 170 -6.58 -10.13 -16.95
CA THR A 170 -7.01 -11.06 -18.00
C THR A 170 -6.17 -10.91 -19.25
N TYR A 171 -5.91 -9.68 -19.71
CA TYR A 171 -5.00 -9.43 -20.83
C TYR A 171 -3.60 -10.03 -20.57
N ILE A 172 -3.07 -9.83 -19.36
CA ILE A 172 -1.76 -10.38 -18.97
C ILE A 172 -1.79 -11.92 -19.03
N LYS A 173 -2.82 -12.56 -18.45
CA LYS A 173 -2.98 -14.01 -18.48
C LYS A 173 -2.97 -14.57 -19.90
N GLU A 174 -3.66 -13.91 -20.81
CA GLU A 174 -3.82 -14.35 -22.20
C GLU A 174 -2.58 -14.13 -23.07
N ASN A 175 -1.82 -13.05 -22.82
CA ASN A 175 -0.71 -12.66 -23.66
C ASN A 175 0.68 -12.92 -23.05
N PHE A 176 0.75 -13.16 -21.75
CA PHE A 176 1.97 -13.46 -21.01
C PHE A 176 1.76 -14.65 -20.05
N PRO A 177 1.42 -15.84 -20.58
CA PRO A 177 1.30 -17.04 -19.74
C PRO A 177 2.64 -17.33 -19.06
N ALA A 178 2.60 -17.68 -17.77
CA ALA A 178 3.78 -17.97 -16.96
C ALA A 178 3.52 -19.09 -15.97
N GLU A 179 4.59 -19.69 -15.47
CA GLU A 179 4.53 -20.64 -14.37
C GLU A 179 4.34 -19.92 -13.03
N HIS A 180 4.97 -18.74 -12.90
CA HIS A 180 4.99 -17.94 -11.68
C HIS A 180 4.53 -16.48 -11.94
N TYR A 181 3.59 -16.02 -11.13
CA TYR A 181 3.13 -14.64 -11.16
C TYR A 181 3.38 -13.96 -9.83
N GLY A 182 4.04 -12.80 -9.87
CA GLY A 182 4.15 -11.88 -8.75
C GLY A 182 3.52 -10.54 -9.08
N MET A 183 3.02 -9.83 -8.08
CA MET A 183 2.40 -8.52 -8.30
C MET A 183 2.78 -7.53 -7.19
N LEU A 184 2.98 -6.27 -7.57
CA LEU A 184 3.02 -5.10 -6.70
C LEU A 184 1.78 -4.25 -6.99
N VAL A 185 1.09 -3.85 -5.94
CA VAL A 185 -0.01 -2.88 -6.00
C VAL A 185 0.42 -1.62 -5.26
N SER A 186 0.37 -0.48 -5.93
CA SER A 186 0.80 0.80 -5.38
C SER A 186 -0.30 1.86 -5.51
N SER A 187 -0.77 2.39 -4.39
CA SER A 187 -1.77 3.46 -4.27
C SER A 187 -2.07 3.79 -2.81
N HIS A 188 -3.11 4.61 -2.58
CA HIS A 188 -3.75 4.64 -1.27
C HIS A 188 -4.49 3.34 -0.97
N ALA A 189 -4.55 2.96 0.33
CA ALA A 189 -5.45 1.93 0.83
C ALA A 189 -5.77 2.12 2.31
N THR A 190 -6.74 1.35 2.81
CA THR A 190 -7.09 1.23 4.23
C THR A 190 -7.51 -0.22 4.54
N GLY A 191 -6.70 -1.18 4.09
CA GLY A 191 -6.89 -2.59 4.38
C GLY A 191 -8.23 -3.13 3.90
N TRP A 192 -8.92 -3.80 4.80
CA TRP A 192 -10.24 -4.41 4.57
C TRP A 192 -11.41 -3.41 4.64
N ALA A 193 -11.16 -2.17 5.11
CA ALA A 193 -12.24 -1.21 5.35
C ALA A 193 -13.01 -0.89 4.05
N PRO A 194 -14.34 -0.74 4.12
CA PRO A 194 -15.14 -0.47 2.93
C PRO A 194 -14.80 0.88 2.33
N ARG A 195 -14.98 1.01 1.04
CA ARG A 195 -14.74 2.26 0.33
C ARG A 195 -15.54 3.41 0.92
N MET A 196 -14.94 4.60 0.94
CA MET A 196 -15.58 5.84 1.39
C MET A 196 -16.13 5.79 2.82
N TYR A 197 -15.72 4.83 3.64
CA TYR A 197 -16.09 4.82 5.05
C TYR A 197 -15.40 5.97 5.80
N CYS A 198 -16.13 6.65 6.67
CA CYS A 198 -15.56 7.68 7.54
C CYS A 198 -15.26 7.09 8.93
N TYR A 199 -14.06 7.33 9.45
CA TYR A 199 -13.64 6.86 10.79
C TYR A 199 -14.48 7.44 11.94
N ASN A 200 -15.24 8.51 11.73
CA ASN A 200 -16.19 8.96 12.74
C ASN A 200 -17.34 7.96 12.86
N PRO A 201 -17.85 7.75 14.09
CA PRO A 201 -19.04 6.95 14.25
C PRO A 201 -20.15 7.51 13.35
N PRO A 202 -20.77 6.67 12.52
CA PRO A 202 -21.90 7.12 11.73
C PRO A 202 -22.98 7.61 12.65
N ASP A 203 -23.66 8.67 12.26
CA ASP A 203 -24.91 9.04 12.90
C ASP A 203 -25.83 7.81 12.89
N LYS A 204 -26.41 7.47 14.04
CA LYS A 204 -27.31 6.32 14.19
C LYS A 204 -28.51 6.35 13.23
N SER A 205 -28.77 7.51 12.62
CA SER A 205 -29.75 7.69 11.54
C SER A 205 -29.32 7.09 10.21
N SER A 206 -28.07 6.69 10.04
CA SER A 206 -27.53 6.16 8.78
C SER A 206 -27.63 4.63 8.64
N SER A 207 -28.28 3.94 9.57
CA SER A 207 -28.57 2.49 9.49
C SER A 207 -29.39 2.11 8.24
N HIS A 208 -29.91 3.08 7.49
CA HIS A 208 -30.56 2.88 6.20
C HIS A 208 -29.59 2.58 5.05
N TYR A 209 -28.29 2.71 5.24
CA TYR A 209 -27.31 2.62 4.16
C TYR A 209 -27.02 1.18 3.73
N TYR A 210 -27.01 0.25 4.65
CA TYR A 210 -26.68 -1.16 4.35
C TYR A 210 -27.91 -2.07 4.12
N GLY A 211 -29.09 -1.67 4.57
CA GLY A 211 -30.24 -2.58 4.66
C GLY A 211 -31.07 -2.74 3.40
N SER A 212 -30.92 -1.96 2.35
CA SER A 212 -31.90 -1.98 1.25
C SER A 212 -31.38 -2.05 -0.18
N GLN A 213 -30.09 -1.85 -0.44
CA GLN A 213 -29.59 -1.88 -1.81
C GLN A 213 -28.12 -2.38 -1.86
N GLN A 214 -27.86 -3.49 -2.49
CA GLN A 214 -26.56 -3.94 -2.98
C GLN A 214 -25.96 -3.00 -4.05
N LYS A 215 -26.37 -1.75 -4.12
CA LYS A 215 -25.94 -0.81 -5.14
C LYS A 215 -25.59 0.52 -4.50
N GLU A 216 -24.31 0.85 -4.61
CA GLU A 216 -23.73 2.16 -4.37
C GLU A 216 -23.73 2.62 -2.91
N PHE A 217 -22.62 2.37 -2.23
CA PHE A 217 -22.23 3.10 -1.04
C PHE A 217 -22.19 4.60 -1.41
N ARG A 218 -23.11 5.41 -0.87
CA ARG A 218 -23.08 6.86 -1.07
C ARG A 218 -22.33 7.52 0.06
N PRO A 219 -21.37 8.41 -0.23
CA PRO A 219 -20.69 9.19 0.79
C PRO A 219 -21.71 9.99 1.62
N LEU A 220 -21.42 10.14 2.91
CA LEU A 220 -22.17 11.07 3.77
C LEU A 220 -22.13 12.49 3.19
N GLU A 221 -23.27 13.17 3.07
CA GLU A 221 -23.42 14.45 2.37
C GLU A 221 -22.65 15.65 2.98
N LYS A 222 -21.99 15.49 4.13
CA LYS A 222 -21.20 16.56 4.78
C LYS A 222 -19.86 16.04 5.25
N TYR A 223 -18.86 16.15 4.37
CA TYR A 223 -17.46 16.03 4.78
C TYR A 223 -16.95 17.42 5.20
N THR A 224 -16.49 17.52 6.43
CA THR A 224 -15.52 18.55 6.81
C THR A 224 -14.13 17.95 6.53
N ASP A 225 -13.19 18.76 6.04
CA ASP A 225 -11.81 18.34 5.67
C ASP A 225 -11.00 17.70 6.82
N GLU A 226 -11.58 17.58 7.99
CA GLU A 226 -10.95 17.12 9.24
C GLU A 226 -11.18 15.64 9.55
N ARG A 227 -11.93 14.90 8.73
CA ARG A 227 -12.28 13.49 9.02
C ARG A 227 -11.46 12.53 8.18
N PRO A 228 -10.85 11.50 8.82
CA PRO A 228 -10.18 10.45 8.07
C PRO A 228 -11.22 9.65 7.27
N LEU A 229 -10.96 9.50 5.97
CA LEU A 229 -11.70 8.62 5.09
C LEU A 229 -10.93 7.32 4.92
N THR A 230 -11.64 6.19 4.97
CA THR A 230 -11.06 4.95 4.46
C THR A 230 -10.96 5.03 2.94
N ARG A 231 -9.98 4.31 2.43
CA ARG A 231 -9.83 4.06 1.00
C ARG A 231 -9.59 2.57 0.88
N SER A 232 -10.56 1.82 0.37
CA SER A 232 -10.42 0.39 0.25
C SER A 232 -9.10 0.05 -0.51
N ILE A 233 -9.06 -0.43 -1.68
CA ILE A 233 -7.79 -0.61 -2.42
C ILE A 233 -7.78 0.33 -3.62
N GLY A 234 -6.74 1.17 -3.70
CA GLY A 234 -6.61 2.17 -4.73
C GLY A 234 -7.39 3.45 -4.43
N ALA A 235 -7.08 4.51 -5.16
CA ALA A 235 -7.85 5.73 -5.18
C ALA A 235 -7.76 6.37 -6.56
N HIS A 236 -8.89 6.55 -7.20
CA HIS A 236 -9.00 7.28 -8.46
C HIS A 236 -9.83 8.53 -8.23
N PHE A 237 -9.25 9.69 -8.48
CA PHE A 237 -9.90 10.97 -8.24
C PHE A 237 -11.04 11.21 -9.23
N ASN A 238 -12.26 11.36 -8.72
CA ASN A 238 -13.47 11.58 -9.53
C ASN A 238 -14.11 12.95 -9.24
N GLY A 239 -13.34 14.01 -9.47
CA GLY A 239 -13.81 15.40 -9.39
C GLY A 239 -13.74 16.07 -8.02
N SER A 240 -13.67 15.33 -6.93
CA SER A 240 -13.45 15.85 -5.57
C SER A 240 -12.71 14.84 -4.69
N ALA A 241 -12.03 15.33 -3.65
CA ALA A 241 -11.35 14.45 -2.69
C ALA A 241 -12.30 13.54 -1.90
N SER A 242 -13.59 13.88 -1.88
CA SER A 242 -14.66 13.09 -1.27
C SER A 242 -15.39 12.16 -2.25
N ASN A 243 -14.94 12.09 -3.51
CA ASN A 243 -15.51 11.22 -4.52
C ASN A 243 -14.35 10.53 -5.26
N MET A 244 -13.97 9.36 -4.77
CA MET A 244 -12.93 8.53 -5.35
C MET A 244 -13.49 7.17 -5.70
N ASP A 245 -13.06 6.61 -6.81
CA ASP A 245 -13.30 5.22 -7.11
C ASP A 245 -12.20 4.38 -6.45
N GLU A 246 -12.58 3.24 -5.89
CA GLU A 246 -11.77 2.32 -5.11
C GLU A 246 -12.24 0.89 -5.36
N ILE A 247 -11.41 -0.09 -5.09
CA ILE A 247 -11.72 -1.51 -5.23
C ILE A 247 -11.94 -2.10 -3.83
N GLU A 248 -13.12 -2.66 -3.57
CA GLU A 248 -13.37 -3.43 -2.34
C GLU A 248 -12.47 -4.65 -2.27
N LEU A 249 -12.06 -5.07 -1.07
CA LEU A 249 -11.15 -6.22 -0.90
C LEU A 249 -11.68 -7.51 -1.54
N GLN A 250 -12.97 -7.78 -1.44
CA GLN A 250 -13.60 -8.95 -2.07
C GLN A 250 -13.55 -8.84 -3.60
N ASP A 251 -13.86 -7.66 -4.16
CA ASP A 251 -13.81 -7.40 -5.59
C ASP A 251 -12.38 -7.49 -6.15
N PHE A 252 -11.40 -7.04 -5.36
CA PHE A 252 -9.98 -7.19 -5.69
C PHE A 252 -9.57 -8.67 -5.79
N ALA A 253 -9.91 -9.47 -4.77
CA ALA A 253 -9.64 -10.90 -4.77
C ALA A 253 -10.32 -11.61 -5.95
N ASP A 254 -11.61 -11.33 -6.19
CA ASP A 254 -12.40 -11.96 -7.26
C ASP A 254 -11.84 -11.65 -8.66
N ALA A 255 -11.31 -10.45 -8.86
CA ALA A 255 -10.81 -10.00 -10.15
C ALA A 255 -9.47 -10.61 -10.56
N ILE A 256 -8.75 -11.28 -9.64
CA ILE A 256 -7.48 -11.97 -9.94
C ILE A 256 -7.78 -13.30 -10.65
N PRO A 257 -7.40 -13.45 -11.94
CA PRO A 257 -7.81 -14.59 -12.76
C PRO A 257 -6.81 -15.77 -12.75
N PHE A 258 -5.69 -15.65 -12.01
CA PHE A 258 -4.63 -16.65 -11.85
C PHE A 258 -4.13 -16.66 -10.41
N HIS A 259 -3.35 -17.66 -10.07
CA HIS A 259 -2.69 -17.71 -8.78
C HIS A 259 -1.44 -16.83 -8.76
N LEU A 260 -1.18 -16.15 -7.64
CA LEU A 260 0.01 -15.35 -7.39
C LEU A 260 0.93 -16.10 -6.42
N ASP A 261 2.21 -16.25 -6.75
CA ASP A 261 3.19 -16.75 -5.79
C ASP A 261 3.45 -15.72 -4.69
N TYR A 262 3.35 -14.45 -5.05
CA TYR A 262 3.49 -13.36 -4.09
C TYR A 262 2.79 -12.08 -4.52
N LEU A 263 2.41 -11.28 -3.53
CA LEU A 263 1.81 -9.96 -3.67
C LEU A 263 2.49 -8.98 -2.72
N LEU A 264 2.89 -7.82 -3.25
CA LEU A 264 3.42 -6.72 -2.46
C LEU A 264 2.40 -5.58 -2.46
N PHE A 265 2.11 -5.03 -1.30
CA PHE A 265 1.30 -3.83 -1.17
C PHE A 265 2.17 -2.64 -0.75
N ASP A 266 2.41 -1.74 -1.67
CA ASP A 266 2.86 -0.39 -1.35
C ASP A 266 1.62 0.49 -1.13
N CYS A 267 0.91 0.15 -0.06
CA CYS A 267 -0.38 0.71 0.32
C CYS A 267 -0.53 0.69 1.84
N CYS A 268 -1.16 1.74 2.39
CA CYS A 268 -1.37 1.89 3.83
C CYS A 268 -2.30 0.82 4.41
N PHE A 269 -2.01 0.32 5.62
CA PHE A 269 -2.88 -0.54 6.44
C PHE A 269 -3.30 -1.88 5.81
N MET A 270 -2.58 -2.37 4.81
CA MET A 270 -2.91 -3.66 4.20
C MET A 270 -2.52 -4.85 5.08
N GLY A 271 -1.69 -4.67 6.13
CA GLY A 271 -1.15 -5.71 7.02
C GLY A 271 -2.16 -6.31 8.00
N GLY A 272 -3.41 -6.45 7.58
CA GLY A 272 -4.48 -7.09 8.36
C GLY A 272 -4.65 -8.57 8.04
N VAL A 273 -4.99 -9.37 9.06
CA VAL A 273 -5.32 -10.80 8.87
C VAL A 273 -6.52 -10.97 7.95
N GLU A 274 -7.44 -10.02 7.94
CA GLU A 274 -8.59 -10.00 7.04
C GLU A 274 -8.16 -9.99 5.58
N VAL A 275 -7.14 -9.18 5.26
CA VAL A 275 -6.56 -9.09 3.90
C VAL A 275 -5.88 -10.40 3.52
N ALA A 276 -5.02 -10.92 4.39
CA ALA A 276 -4.31 -12.17 4.14
C ALA A 276 -5.29 -13.35 3.97
N TYR A 277 -6.31 -13.42 4.82
CA TYR A 277 -7.33 -14.48 4.76
C TYR A 277 -8.20 -14.40 3.51
N GLN A 278 -8.59 -13.18 3.10
CA GLN A 278 -9.39 -12.97 1.88
C GLN A 278 -8.62 -13.40 0.62
N LEU A 279 -7.29 -13.29 0.65
CA LEU A 279 -6.42 -13.58 -0.49
C LEU A 279 -5.79 -14.97 -0.46
N LYS A 280 -6.05 -15.80 0.56
CA LYS A 280 -5.39 -17.11 0.77
C LYS A 280 -5.52 -18.09 -0.40
N ASP A 281 -6.62 -18.02 -1.16
CA ASP A 281 -6.87 -18.86 -2.33
C ASP A 281 -6.36 -18.24 -3.64
N LYS A 282 -5.84 -17.01 -3.58
CA LYS A 282 -5.37 -16.24 -4.73
C LYS A 282 -3.87 -16.00 -4.71
N CYS A 283 -3.26 -16.01 -3.52
CA CYS A 283 -1.87 -15.66 -3.32
C CYS A 283 -1.24 -16.52 -2.22
N ASP A 284 -0.01 -16.99 -2.45
CA ASP A 284 0.73 -17.73 -1.43
C ASP A 284 1.28 -16.80 -0.34
N ARG A 285 1.95 -15.71 -0.72
CA ARG A 285 2.72 -14.86 0.18
C ARG A 285 2.40 -13.38 -0.05
N ILE A 286 2.23 -12.61 1.03
CA ILE A 286 2.00 -11.17 0.95
C ILE A 286 3.04 -10.43 1.78
N CYS A 287 3.61 -9.35 1.20
CA CYS A 287 4.40 -8.35 1.91
C CYS A 287 3.58 -7.05 2.03
N PHE A 288 3.36 -6.57 3.25
CA PHE A 288 2.48 -5.43 3.53
C PHE A 288 2.79 -4.74 4.87
N SER A 289 2.18 -3.58 5.11
CA SER A 289 2.33 -2.78 6.33
C SER A 289 1.06 -2.74 7.16
N GLN A 290 1.20 -2.76 8.51
CA GLN A 290 0.11 -2.58 9.48
C GLN A 290 -0.23 -1.10 9.70
N THR A 291 0.71 -0.20 9.36
CA THR A 291 0.55 1.26 9.44
C THR A 291 0.39 1.88 8.05
N GLU A 292 0.43 3.20 8.00
CA GLU A 292 0.64 3.91 6.73
C GLU A 292 2.00 3.50 6.13
N ILE A 293 2.14 3.63 4.82
CA ILE A 293 3.43 3.68 4.13
C ILE A 293 3.67 5.16 3.77
N LEU A 294 4.86 5.66 4.08
CA LEU A 294 5.23 7.03 3.74
C LEU A 294 5.38 7.18 2.22
N SER A 295 5.28 8.40 1.70
CA SER A 295 5.29 8.66 0.25
C SER A 295 6.55 8.21 -0.50
N GLY A 296 7.64 7.94 0.21
CA GLY A 296 8.84 7.32 -0.37
C GLY A 296 8.70 5.83 -0.65
N GLY A 297 7.54 5.23 -0.37
CA GLY A 297 7.24 3.84 -0.74
C GLY A 297 8.23 2.81 -0.19
N MET A 298 8.52 1.78 -0.99
CA MET A 298 9.51 0.75 -0.71
C MET A 298 10.90 1.15 -1.27
N ASP A 299 11.97 0.39 -0.95
CA ASP A 299 13.25 0.52 -1.65
C ASP A 299 13.13 -0.12 -3.03
N TYR A 300 12.66 0.68 -4.00
CA TYR A 300 12.34 0.20 -5.33
C TYR A 300 13.56 -0.19 -6.15
N LYS A 301 14.71 0.41 -5.90
CA LYS A 301 15.92 0.19 -6.69
C LYS A 301 16.38 -1.28 -6.71
N TYR A 302 16.21 -1.99 -5.59
CA TYR A 302 16.65 -3.38 -5.46
C TYR A 302 15.51 -4.39 -5.61
N LEU A 303 14.27 -3.91 -5.77
CA LEU A 303 13.07 -4.73 -5.79
C LEU A 303 13.16 -5.85 -6.84
N LEU A 304 13.43 -5.50 -8.10
CA LEU A 304 13.47 -6.48 -9.19
C LEU A 304 14.63 -7.47 -9.06
N SER A 305 15.75 -7.08 -8.44
CA SER A 305 16.85 -8.01 -8.21
C SER A 305 16.48 -9.06 -7.15
N HIS A 306 15.75 -8.69 -6.10
CA HIS A 306 15.25 -9.64 -5.12
C HIS A 306 14.20 -10.59 -5.68
N LEU A 307 13.43 -10.15 -6.67
CA LEU A 307 12.32 -10.90 -7.24
C LEU A 307 12.70 -11.78 -8.43
N LEU A 308 13.65 -11.33 -9.28
CA LEU A 308 13.90 -11.92 -10.59
C LEU A 308 15.35 -12.39 -10.84
N GLU A 309 16.34 -11.96 -10.06
CA GLU A 309 17.72 -12.44 -10.20
C GLU A 309 18.00 -13.73 -9.40
N ARG A 310 17.03 -14.21 -8.62
CA ARG A 310 17.16 -15.38 -7.76
C ARG A 310 16.22 -16.48 -8.22
N GLU A 311 16.58 -17.74 -7.90
CA GLU A 311 15.72 -18.90 -8.19
C GLU A 311 14.34 -18.78 -7.49
N THR A 312 14.31 -18.17 -6.32
CA THR A 312 13.08 -17.91 -5.55
C THR A 312 13.00 -16.44 -5.13
N PRO A 313 11.85 -15.79 -5.27
CA PRO A 313 11.63 -14.41 -4.84
C PRO A 313 11.90 -14.23 -3.34
N ASP A 314 12.78 -13.27 -2.99
CA ASP A 314 13.19 -12.99 -1.61
C ASP A 314 12.40 -11.82 -1.04
N LEU A 315 11.17 -12.09 -0.59
CA LEU A 315 10.32 -11.08 0.05
C LEU A 315 10.88 -10.62 1.40
N GLY A 316 11.65 -11.49 2.07
CA GLY A 316 12.30 -11.14 3.34
C GLY A 316 13.34 -10.04 3.16
N ALA A 317 14.14 -10.09 2.07
CA ALA A 317 15.07 -9.03 1.73
C ALA A 317 14.34 -7.72 1.43
N ILE A 318 13.25 -7.76 0.67
CA ILE A 318 12.44 -6.57 0.36
C ILE A 318 11.89 -5.93 1.65
N ALA A 319 11.34 -6.74 2.57
CA ALA A 319 10.83 -6.26 3.84
C ALA A 319 11.95 -5.65 4.71
N LEU A 320 13.14 -6.26 4.71
CA LEU A 320 14.29 -5.74 5.46
C LEU A 320 14.83 -4.43 4.86
N ASP A 321 14.92 -4.31 3.54
CA ASP A 321 15.36 -3.10 2.86
C ASP A 321 14.39 -1.95 3.13
N TYR A 322 13.08 -2.20 3.01
CA TYR A 322 12.04 -1.24 3.40
C TYR A 322 12.21 -0.76 4.85
N TYR A 323 12.34 -1.70 5.80
CA TYR A 323 12.55 -1.34 7.20
C TYR A 323 13.82 -0.52 7.40
N ASN A 324 14.95 -0.95 6.80
CA ASN A 324 16.24 -0.27 6.96
C ASN A 324 16.23 1.14 6.35
N MET A 325 15.54 1.35 5.24
CA MET A 325 15.39 2.67 4.63
C MET A 325 14.82 3.68 5.63
N TYR A 326 13.75 3.31 6.34
CA TYR A 326 13.13 4.21 7.32
C TYR A 326 13.80 4.17 8.70
N ALA A 327 14.25 3.02 9.18
CA ALA A 327 14.88 2.91 10.50
C ALA A 327 16.18 3.71 10.62
N ASN A 328 16.87 3.94 9.49
CA ASN A 328 18.12 4.70 9.43
C ASN A 328 17.92 6.20 9.11
N GLU A 329 16.68 6.67 8.98
CA GLU A 329 16.40 8.07 8.72
C GLU A 329 16.89 8.99 9.84
N VAL A 330 17.44 10.16 9.46
CA VAL A 330 17.92 11.15 10.40
C VAL A 330 16.78 11.82 11.17
N SER A 331 15.67 12.06 10.48
CA SER A 331 14.47 12.64 11.06
C SER A 331 13.67 11.60 11.82
N GLU A 332 13.40 11.84 13.11
CA GLU A 332 12.59 10.94 13.94
C GLU A 332 11.19 10.70 13.36
N ASN A 333 10.59 11.72 12.74
CA ASN A 333 9.31 11.60 12.05
C ASN A 333 9.33 10.64 10.86
N LEU A 334 10.48 10.50 10.20
CA LEU A 334 10.65 9.62 9.05
C LEU A 334 11.12 8.21 9.45
N ARG A 335 11.58 8.01 10.71
CA ARG A 335 11.85 6.67 11.25
C ARG A 335 10.55 5.94 11.57
N SER A 336 9.81 5.58 10.54
CA SER A 336 8.40 5.17 10.64
C SER A 336 8.12 4.04 9.65
N ALA A 337 8.16 2.80 10.13
CA ALA A 337 7.87 1.63 9.32
C ALA A 337 7.27 0.50 10.14
N THR A 338 6.31 -0.21 9.58
CA THR A 338 5.96 -1.58 9.92
C THR A 338 5.88 -2.39 8.64
N VAL A 339 6.33 -3.63 8.68
CA VAL A 339 6.24 -4.54 7.55
C VAL A 339 6.24 -5.99 8.00
N SER A 340 5.51 -6.82 7.31
CA SER A 340 5.57 -8.27 7.48
C SER A 340 5.42 -9.00 6.14
N VAL A 341 6.01 -10.18 6.07
CA VAL A 341 5.79 -11.16 5.00
C VAL A 341 5.01 -12.32 5.59
N VAL A 342 3.86 -12.62 5.00
CA VAL A 342 2.89 -13.58 5.52
C VAL A 342 2.58 -14.65 4.48
N ASP A 343 2.62 -15.93 4.89
CA ASP A 343 2.12 -17.06 4.14
C ASP A 343 0.59 -17.16 4.34
N CYS A 344 -0.16 -16.73 3.34
CA CYS A 344 -1.63 -16.67 3.40
C CYS A 344 -2.28 -18.04 3.60
N ARG A 345 -1.67 -19.11 3.10
CA ARG A 345 -2.17 -20.49 3.19
C ARG A 345 -2.26 -20.98 4.63
N LYS A 346 -1.55 -20.32 5.56
CA LYS A 346 -1.49 -20.70 6.98
C LYS A 346 -2.46 -19.91 7.87
N THR A 347 -3.19 -18.97 7.30
CA THR A 347 -4.15 -18.13 8.04
C THR A 347 -5.35 -18.88 8.58
N GLU A 348 -5.71 -20.04 8.01
CA GLU A 348 -6.78 -20.94 8.49
C GLU A 348 -6.55 -21.36 9.96
N LYS A 349 -5.29 -21.63 10.34
CA LYS A 349 -4.95 -22.01 11.70
C LYS A 349 -5.21 -20.84 12.65
N LEU A 350 -4.86 -19.61 12.24
CA LEU A 350 -5.16 -18.40 13.01
C LEU A 350 -6.66 -18.23 13.18
N ALA A 351 -7.46 -18.40 12.13
CA ALA A 351 -8.92 -18.30 12.20
C ALA A 351 -9.51 -19.30 13.20
N SER A 352 -9.02 -20.55 13.21
CA SER A 352 -9.50 -21.57 14.13
C SER A 352 -9.20 -21.27 15.61
N ILE A 353 -8.08 -20.61 15.89
CA ILE A 353 -7.72 -20.17 17.25
C ILE A 353 -8.59 -18.98 17.67
N ILE A 354 -8.68 -17.97 16.80
CA ILE A 354 -9.46 -16.75 17.09
C ILE A 354 -10.94 -17.06 17.28
N ALA A 355 -11.51 -17.99 16.51
CA ALA A 355 -12.91 -18.40 16.64
C ALA A 355 -13.28 -18.91 18.04
N ARG A 356 -12.34 -19.51 18.78
CA ARG A 356 -12.57 -19.96 20.17
C ARG A 356 -12.77 -18.80 21.13
N TYR A 357 -12.29 -17.61 20.78
CA TYR A 357 -12.36 -16.39 21.59
C TYR A 357 -13.27 -15.32 20.98
N ALA A 358 -14.12 -15.68 20.01
CA ALA A 358 -14.98 -14.74 19.31
C ALA A 358 -15.82 -13.88 20.24
N ASP A 359 -16.49 -14.49 21.23
CA ASP A 359 -17.30 -13.79 22.21
C ASP A 359 -16.45 -12.87 23.11
N ASP A 360 -15.31 -13.35 23.60
CA ASP A 360 -14.41 -12.56 24.46
C ASP A 360 -13.84 -11.36 23.71
N ILE A 361 -13.46 -11.53 22.43
CA ILE A 361 -12.99 -10.45 21.54
C ILE A 361 -14.13 -9.45 21.32
N TYR A 362 -15.34 -9.92 21.05
CA TYR A 362 -16.49 -9.05 20.89
C TYR A 362 -16.80 -8.22 22.15
N TYR A 363 -16.72 -8.84 23.34
CA TYR A 363 -16.87 -8.15 24.61
C TYR A 363 -15.71 -7.20 24.91
N LEU A 364 -14.46 -7.58 24.59
CA LEU A 364 -13.30 -6.70 24.70
C LEU A 364 -13.52 -5.41 23.89
N GLY A 365 -14.02 -5.54 22.67
CA GLY A 365 -14.31 -4.42 21.79
C GLY A 365 -15.31 -3.41 22.37
N LYS A 366 -16.19 -3.85 23.29
CA LYS A 366 -17.18 -3.01 24.00
C LYS A 366 -16.66 -2.44 25.33
N SER A 367 -15.49 -2.85 25.77
CA SER A 367 -14.93 -2.51 27.07
C SER A 367 -13.93 -1.36 27.00
N TYR A 368 -13.70 -0.68 28.13
CA TYR A 368 -12.61 0.30 28.25
C TYR A 368 -11.21 -0.32 28.05
N THR A 369 -11.07 -1.63 28.31
CA THR A 369 -9.81 -2.37 28.10
C THR A 369 -9.37 -2.36 26.64
N ARG A 370 -10.32 -2.19 25.70
CA ARG A 370 -10.05 -1.96 24.28
C ARG A 370 -8.95 -0.93 24.04
N ASN A 371 -8.94 0.16 24.82
CA ASN A 371 -7.96 1.25 24.67
C ASN A 371 -6.54 0.87 25.11
N SER A 372 -6.36 -0.27 25.77
CA SER A 372 -5.04 -0.81 26.14
C SER A 372 -4.47 -1.79 25.11
N VAL A 373 -5.21 -2.10 24.05
CA VAL A 373 -4.72 -2.93 22.93
C VAL A 373 -3.88 -2.07 22.00
N GLN A 374 -2.71 -2.55 21.58
CA GLN A 374 -1.91 -1.88 20.55
C GLN A 374 -2.77 -1.60 19.34
N ARG A 375 -2.81 -0.34 18.93
CA ARG A 375 -3.62 0.14 17.82
C ARG A 375 -2.73 0.75 16.75
N TYR A 376 -3.08 0.54 15.49
CA TYR A 376 -2.49 1.20 14.34
C TYR A 376 -3.52 2.18 13.77
N PHE A 377 -3.13 3.43 13.58
CA PHE A 377 -4.02 4.50 13.13
C PHE A 377 -3.27 5.53 12.29
N GLN A 378 -4.03 6.33 11.54
CA GLN A 378 -3.42 7.43 10.79
C GLN A 378 -2.89 8.48 11.76
N SER A 379 -1.60 8.72 11.71
CA SER A 379 -0.88 9.55 12.67
C SER A 379 -1.34 11.00 12.76
N ARG A 380 -1.92 11.53 11.69
CA ARG A 380 -2.48 12.89 11.66
C ARG A 380 -3.85 13.01 12.36
N TYR A 381 -4.44 11.89 12.75
CA TYR A 381 -5.74 11.84 13.41
C TYR A 381 -5.63 11.31 14.83
N SER A 382 -6.71 11.42 15.57
CA SER A 382 -6.77 10.92 16.94
C SER A 382 -6.76 9.39 16.98
N GLU A 383 -6.10 8.81 17.98
CA GLU A 383 -6.02 7.37 18.22
C GLU A 383 -7.39 6.70 18.28
N GLU A 384 -8.41 7.40 18.79
CA GLU A 384 -9.78 6.89 18.89
C GLU A 384 -10.40 6.51 17.55
N HIS A 385 -9.87 7.06 16.44
CA HIS A 385 -10.32 6.74 15.08
C HIS A 385 -9.72 5.44 14.52
N GLY A 386 -8.69 4.89 15.14
CA GLY A 386 -8.05 3.65 14.68
C GLY A 386 -8.99 2.45 14.73
N ILE A 387 -8.94 1.63 13.68
CA ILE A 387 -9.74 0.41 13.54
C ILE A 387 -8.89 -0.85 13.42
N PHE A 388 -7.57 -0.70 13.34
CA PHE A 388 -6.61 -1.80 13.23
C PHE A 388 -5.91 -1.99 14.56
N PHE A 389 -5.93 -3.20 15.08
CA PHE A 389 -5.32 -3.54 16.36
C PHE A 389 -4.38 -4.72 16.17
N ASP A 390 -3.33 -4.81 17.00
CA ASP A 390 -2.42 -5.94 16.94
C ASP A 390 -3.14 -7.25 17.29
N LEU A 391 -3.05 -8.25 16.44
CA LEU A 391 -3.80 -9.49 16.53
C LEU A 391 -3.46 -10.26 17.82
N GLU A 392 -2.16 -10.44 18.11
CA GLU A 392 -1.74 -11.15 19.34
C GLU A 392 -2.19 -10.36 20.58
N HIS A 393 -2.02 -9.04 20.57
CA HIS A 393 -2.37 -8.21 21.71
C HIS A 393 -3.89 -8.19 21.98
N ILE A 394 -4.74 -8.34 20.96
CA ILE A 394 -6.18 -8.57 21.13
C ILE A 394 -6.38 -9.83 21.98
N LEU A 395 -5.78 -10.95 21.61
CA LEU A 395 -6.00 -12.21 22.33
C LEU A 395 -5.44 -12.17 23.76
N VAL A 396 -4.27 -11.53 23.95
CA VAL A 396 -3.73 -11.27 25.30
C VAL A 396 -4.72 -10.53 26.19
N LYS A 397 -5.50 -9.60 25.64
CA LYS A 397 -6.51 -8.81 26.39
C LYS A 397 -7.88 -9.46 26.45
N SER A 398 -8.11 -10.56 25.73
CA SER A 398 -9.36 -11.31 25.69
C SER A 398 -9.40 -12.47 26.70
N PHE A 399 -8.58 -12.41 27.77
CA PHE A 399 -8.51 -13.41 28.82
C PHE A 399 -8.12 -14.83 28.34
N ALA A 400 -7.41 -14.91 27.23
CA ALA A 400 -6.89 -16.18 26.73
C ALA A 400 -5.95 -16.84 27.73
N THR A 401 -5.95 -18.17 27.78
CA THR A 401 -5.03 -18.93 28.60
C THR A 401 -3.61 -18.85 28.06
N GLU A 402 -2.61 -19.08 28.91
CA GLU A 402 -1.20 -19.13 28.45
C GLU A 402 -0.97 -20.24 27.42
N GLU A 403 -1.73 -21.34 27.49
CA GLU A 403 -1.66 -22.43 26.51
C GLU A 403 -2.18 -21.98 25.16
N ASP A 404 -3.31 -21.28 25.10
CA ASP A 404 -3.87 -20.76 23.84
C ASP A 404 -3.02 -19.63 23.26
N LEU A 405 -2.43 -18.77 24.10
CA LEU A 405 -1.47 -17.76 23.66
C LEU A 405 -0.20 -18.39 23.07
N ALA A 406 0.28 -19.50 23.66
CA ALA A 406 1.41 -20.24 23.12
C ALA A 406 1.05 -20.90 21.77
N GLU A 407 -0.18 -21.44 21.64
CA GLU A 407 -0.66 -21.96 20.35
C GLU A 407 -0.77 -20.86 19.28
N LEU A 408 -1.31 -19.67 19.66
CA LEU A 408 -1.39 -18.54 18.75
C LEU A 408 0.00 -18.08 18.28
N ARG A 409 0.95 -17.91 19.19
CA ARG A 409 2.33 -17.51 18.87
C ARG A 409 2.99 -18.47 17.92
N LYS A 410 2.82 -19.77 18.17
CA LYS A 410 3.32 -20.81 17.26
C LYS A 410 2.66 -20.70 15.88
N ALA A 411 1.36 -20.48 15.81
CA ALA A 411 0.67 -20.32 14.53
C ALA A 411 1.10 -19.04 13.78
N LEU A 412 1.36 -17.95 14.53
CA LEU A 412 1.92 -16.71 13.97
C LEU A 412 3.34 -16.95 13.43
N ASP A 413 4.21 -17.62 14.19
CA ASP A 413 5.58 -17.96 13.76
C ASP A 413 5.60 -18.86 12.51
N GLU A 414 4.60 -19.73 12.35
CA GLU A 414 4.44 -20.55 11.15
C GLU A 414 3.89 -19.74 9.95
N CYS A 415 3.08 -18.71 10.20
CA CYS A 415 2.41 -17.90 9.21
C CYS A 415 3.26 -16.72 8.74
N ILE A 416 4.04 -16.11 9.63
CA ILE A 416 4.82 -14.89 9.38
C ILE A 416 6.27 -15.26 9.11
N GLU A 417 6.73 -15.10 7.87
CA GLU A 417 8.11 -15.39 7.49
C GLU A 417 9.10 -14.39 8.10
N CYS A 418 8.75 -13.13 8.11
CA CYS A 418 9.48 -12.07 8.80
C CYS A 418 8.57 -10.88 9.11
N LYS A 419 8.98 -10.08 10.09
CA LYS A 419 8.31 -8.84 10.46
C LYS A 419 9.29 -7.85 11.06
N TYR A 420 9.11 -6.57 10.76
CA TYR A 420 9.93 -5.47 11.28
C TYR A 420 9.05 -4.29 11.65
N ALA A 421 9.40 -3.57 12.71
CA ALA A 421 8.74 -2.34 13.12
C ALA A 421 9.75 -1.38 13.74
N THR A 422 9.58 -0.09 13.50
CA THR A 422 10.25 0.97 14.26
C THR A 422 9.58 1.14 15.62
N GLU A 423 10.27 1.70 16.61
CA GLU A 423 9.72 1.91 17.96
C GLU A 423 8.50 2.86 17.95
N THR A 424 8.51 3.80 17.01
CA THR A 424 7.43 4.78 16.84
C THR A 424 7.09 4.93 15.36
N PHE A 425 5.87 5.36 15.07
CA PHE A 425 5.43 5.78 13.74
C PHE A 425 4.98 7.23 13.80
N LEU A 426 5.60 8.12 13.00
CA LEU A 426 5.38 9.57 12.95
C LEU A 426 5.33 10.24 14.35
N THR A 427 6.14 9.75 15.30
CA THR A 427 6.34 10.24 16.68
C THR A 427 5.12 10.24 17.61
N ASN A 428 3.91 9.97 17.11
CA ASN A 428 2.70 9.97 17.93
C ASN A 428 2.05 8.58 18.08
N LEU A 429 2.54 7.57 17.35
CA LEU A 429 2.15 6.19 17.51
C LEU A 429 3.34 5.39 18.05
N GLU A 430 3.33 5.03 19.33
CA GLU A 430 4.28 4.12 19.92
C GLU A 430 3.91 2.67 19.57
N ILE A 431 4.87 1.88 19.11
CA ILE A 431 4.67 0.48 18.73
C ILE A 431 5.31 -0.41 19.79
N GLN A 432 4.53 -0.75 20.81
CA GLN A 432 4.96 -1.63 21.92
C GLN A 432 4.72 -3.11 21.61
N HIS A 433 3.74 -3.41 20.75
CA HIS A 433 3.41 -4.76 20.30
C HIS A 433 3.32 -4.78 18.79
N HIS A 434 4.03 -5.71 18.17
CA HIS A 434 3.98 -5.93 16.72
C HIS A 434 4.02 -7.43 16.43
N SER A 435 2.84 -8.03 16.37
CA SER A 435 2.71 -9.45 16.02
C SER A 435 2.94 -9.74 14.53
N GLY A 436 2.91 -8.71 13.68
CA GLY A 436 3.06 -8.81 12.22
C GLY A 436 1.73 -8.89 11.48
N LEU A 437 0.61 -8.93 12.21
CA LEU A 437 -0.74 -8.84 11.67
C LEU A 437 -1.60 -7.92 12.53
N SER A 438 -2.37 -7.07 11.89
CA SER A 438 -3.47 -6.37 12.54
C SER A 438 -4.78 -7.14 12.37
N MET A 439 -5.77 -6.81 13.23
CA MET A 439 -7.14 -7.30 13.15
C MET A 439 -8.11 -6.22 13.63
N TYR A 440 -9.33 -6.25 13.16
CA TYR A 440 -10.39 -5.41 13.70
C TYR A 440 -10.80 -5.87 15.11
N LEU A 441 -10.97 -4.89 15.97
CA LEU A 441 -11.63 -5.10 17.27
C LEU A 441 -12.99 -4.39 17.22
N PRO A 442 -14.12 -5.13 17.23
CA PRO A 442 -15.45 -4.58 17.02
C PRO A 442 -15.77 -3.42 17.96
N ASP A 443 -16.46 -2.41 17.44
CA ASP A 443 -16.84 -1.22 18.18
C ASP A 443 -18.37 -1.05 18.10
N ILE A 444 -19.03 -1.01 19.26
CA ILE A 444 -20.48 -0.89 19.33
C ILE A 444 -21.02 0.39 18.65
N GLU A 445 -20.20 1.43 18.60
CA GLU A 445 -20.58 2.71 18.00
C GLU A 445 -20.40 2.73 16.48
N ARG A 446 -19.80 1.66 15.90
CA ARG A 446 -19.47 1.54 14.47
C ARG A 446 -20.35 0.51 13.76
N GLU A 447 -21.67 0.65 13.88
CA GLU A 447 -22.63 -0.34 13.37
C GLU A 447 -22.44 -0.63 11.88
N ILE A 448 -22.24 0.39 11.04
CA ILE A 448 -22.01 0.22 9.59
C ILE A 448 -20.74 -0.60 9.32
N LEU A 449 -19.66 -0.31 10.04
CA LEU A 449 -18.41 -1.03 9.88
C LEU A 449 -18.54 -2.49 10.35
N ASN A 450 -19.24 -2.72 11.46
CA ASN A 450 -19.52 -4.05 11.97
C ASN A 450 -20.37 -4.86 10.97
N ASP A 451 -21.38 -4.26 10.37
CA ASP A 451 -22.21 -4.93 9.37
C ASP A 451 -21.41 -5.26 8.08
N TYR A 452 -20.51 -4.37 7.66
CA TYR A 452 -19.61 -4.69 6.57
C TYR A 452 -18.63 -5.81 6.93
N TYR A 453 -18.03 -5.77 8.13
CA TYR A 453 -17.09 -6.78 8.60
C TYR A 453 -17.67 -8.19 8.60
N LYS A 454 -18.98 -8.36 8.89
CA LYS A 454 -19.68 -9.64 8.79
C LYS A 454 -19.61 -10.24 7.39
N THR A 455 -19.47 -9.42 6.35
CA THR A 455 -19.40 -9.90 4.96
C THR A 455 -18.05 -10.50 4.60
N LEU A 456 -16.98 -10.19 5.36
CA LEU A 456 -15.63 -10.67 5.13
C LEU A 456 -15.50 -12.16 5.43
N GLU A 457 -14.71 -12.88 4.65
CA GLU A 457 -14.44 -14.31 4.86
C GLU A 457 -13.81 -14.58 6.24
N TRP A 458 -13.00 -13.65 6.75
CA TRP A 458 -12.43 -13.72 8.09
C TRP A 458 -13.50 -13.78 9.18
N ASN A 459 -14.51 -12.89 9.15
CA ASN A 459 -15.58 -12.94 10.14
C ASN A 459 -16.49 -14.17 9.98
N LYS A 460 -16.71 -14.63 8.75
CA LYS A 460 -17.45 -15.88 8.50
C LYS A 460 -16.74 -17.10 9.10
N ALA A 461 -15.40 -17.10 9.07
CA ALA A 461 -14.60 -18.17 9.66
C ALA A 461 -14.47 -18.07 11.18
N THR A 462 -14.43 -16.87 11.75
CA THR A 462 -14.16 -16.66 13.18
C THR A 462 -15.40 -16.40 14.01
N GLY A 463 -16.45 -15.81 13.42
CA GLY A 463 -17.68 -15.47 14.14
C GLY A 463 -17.56 -14.34 15.16
N ILE A 464 -16.50 -13.50 15.08
CA ILE A 464 -16.24 -12.42 16.07
C ILE A 464 -17.44 -11.50 16.19
N ILE A 465 -18.07 -11.11 15.06
CA ILE A 465 -19.32 -10.36 15.07
C ILE A 465 -20.42 -11.33 14.70
N PRO A 466 -21.29 -11.71 15.67
CA PRO A 466 -22.36 -12.66 15.41
C PRO A 466 -23.43 -12.06 14.48
N ASP A 467 -24.07 -12.91 13.71
CA ASP A 467 -25.31 -12.53 13.04
C ASP A 467 -26.35 -12.12 14.09
N LYS A 468 -27.09 -11.06 13.83
CA LYS A 468 -28.19 -10.68 14.73
C LYS A 468 -29.21 -11.83 14.75
N GLU A 469 -29.49 -12.38 15.93
CA GLU A 469 -30.67 -13.19 16.16
C GLU A 469 -31.95 -12.41 15.87
#